data_fae7af12649bd9716f944a21c66f55dc
#
_entry.id   fae7af12649bd9716f944a21c66f55dc
#
_cell.length_a   1.000
_cell.length_b   1.000
_cell.length_c   1.000
_cell.angle_alpha   90.00
_cell.angle_beta   90.00
_cell.angle_gamma   90.00
#
_symmetry.space_group_name_H-M   'P 1'
#
loop_
_entity.id
_entity.type
_entity.pdbx_description
1 polymer ?
#
loop_
_entity_poly.entity_id
_entity_poly.type
_entity_poly.pdbx_seq_one_letter_code
_entity_poly.pdbx_strand_id
1 'polypeptide(L)'
;AMAQNSNTTNPPATINQRKENQQDRIANGVASGQLTAGETANLEKKESNLNKEEKLMRSEDNGKLTGADRKVLNQQQNQLSKKIYQDKHDAAVQNTNPKSEVGKRAENQQDRIAQGIKSGQLTAGEASNLERKDAAINREVRNDRAANGGKLTQQERAQVNRQQNRVSNQIYNKKHNGRRQ
;
A
#
# COMPACT_ATOMS: atom_id res chain seq x y z
N ALA A 1 -0.90 -18.01 50.30
CA ALA A 1 -1.37 -17.15 49.23
C ALA A 1 -0.83 -17.67 47.91
N MET A 2 -1.68 -18.33 47.10
CA MET A 2 -1.33 -18.81 45.77
C MET A 2 -1.59 -17.67 44.78
N ALA A 3 -0.55 -17.21 44.09
CA ALA A 3 -0.68 -16.24 43.01
C ALA A 3 -1.31 -16.94 41.79
N GLN A 4 -2.52 -16.55 41.44
CA GLN A 4 -3.14 -16.94 40.19
C GLN A 4 -2.42 -16.21 39.06
N ASN A 5 -1.61 -16.93 38.28
CA ASN A 5 -1.11 -16.50 37.02
C ASN A 5 -2.28 -16.45 36.03
N SER A 6 -2.92 -15.30 35.91
CA SER A 6 -3.87 -15.06 34.83
C SER A 6 -3.12 -14.88 33.53
N ASN A 7 -2.86 -16.00 32.88
CA ASN A 7 -2.37 -16.03 31.50
C ASN A 7 -3.55 -15.63 30.60
N THR A 8 -3.81 -14.33 30.47
CA THR A 8 -4.77 -13.79 29.50
C THR A 8 -4.18 -13.95 28.10
N THR A 9 -4.32 -15.16 27.55
CA THR A 9 -4.09 -15.36 26.12
C THR A 9 -5.18 -14.59 25.37
N ASN A 10 -4.81 -13.44 24.81
CA ASN A 10 -5.71 -12.75 23.89
C ASN A 10 -6.13 -13.72 22.78
N PRO A 11 -7.43 -13.76 22.43
CA PRO A 11 -7.87 -14.63 21.34
C PRO A 11 -7.11 -14.27 20.05
N PRO A 12 -6.83 -15.27 19.20
CA PRO A 12 -6.12 -15.01 17.94
C PRO A 12 -6.89 -14.00 17.08
N ALA A 13 -6.16 -13.07 16.47
CA ALA A 13 -6.73 -12.03 15.64
C ALA A 13 -7.58 -12.62 14.49
N THR A 14 -8.75 -12.04 14.28
CA THR A 14 -9.64 -12.42 13.18
C THR A 14 -9.03 -12.06 11.82
N ILE A 15 -9.56 -12.63 10.73
CA ILE A 15 -9.14 -12.31 9.36
C ILE A 15 -9.24 -10.80 9.11
N ASN A 16 -10.32 -10.14 9.55
CA ASN A 16 -10.51 -8.71 9.39
C ASN A 16 -9.49 -7.89 10.19
N GLN A 17 -9.26 -8.23 11.46
CA GLN A 17 -8.24 -7.57 12.28
C GLN A 17 -6.84 -7.70 11.69
N ARG A 18 -6.51 -8.86 11.14
CA ARG A 18 -5.23 -9.08 10.46
C ARG A 18 -5.10 -8.25 9.20
N LYS A 19 -6.18 -8.11 8.44
CA LYS A 19 -6.25 -7.25 7.25
C LYS A 19 -6.01 -5.78 7.63
N GLU A 20 -6.70 -5.26 8.63
CA GLU A 20 -6.50 -3.91 9.14
C GLU A 20 -5.05 -3.69 9.59
N ASN A 21 -4.49 -4.62 10.36
CA ASN A 21 -3.08 -4.55 10.79
C ASN A 21 -2.11 -4.55 9.61
N GLN A 22 -2.38 -5.31 8.55
CA GLN A 22 -1.57 -5.33 7.33
C GLN A 22 -1.65 -3.98 6.60
N GLN A 23 -2.84 -3.42 6.45
CA GLN A 23 -3.04 -2.10 5.86
C GLN A 23 -2.34 -0.99 6.65
N ASP A 24 -2.43 -1.00 7.98
CA ASP A 24 -1.69 -0.06 8.84
C ASP A 24 -0.18 -0.17 8.66
N ARG A 25 0.35 -1.38 8.57
CA ARG A 25 1.79 -1.61 8.36
C ARG A 25 2.24 -1.14 6.98
N ILE A 26 1.44 -1.35 5.94
CA ILE A 26 1.72 -0.84 4.59
C ILE A 26 1.68 0.68 4.60
N ALA A 27 0.62 1.29 5.13
CA ALA A 27 0.48 2.75 5.21
C ALA A 27 1.64 3.40 5.96
N ASN A 28 2.04 2.84 7.10
CA ASN A 28 3.20 3.31 7.86
C ASN A 28 4.51 3.15 7.08
N GLY A 29 4.64 2.06 6.32
CA GLY A 29 5.81 1.83 5.44
C GLY A 29 5.91 2.85 4.33
N VAL A 30 4.79 3.22 3.72
CA VAL A 30 4.71 4.28 2.69
C VAL A 30 5.08 5.63 3.31
N ALA A 31 4.43 6.03 4.39
CA ALA A 31 4.65 7.33 5.05
C ALA A 31 6.08 7.50 5.58
N SER A 32 6.73 6.42 6.01
CA SER A 32 8.11 6.45 6.50
C SER A 32 9.17 6.30 5.39
N GLY A 33 8.75 6.02 4.15
CA GLY A 33 9.66 5.72 3.04
C GLY A 33 10.32 4.35 3.11
N GLN A 34 9.92 3.48 4.05
CA GLN A 34 10.40 2.10 4.13
C GLN A 34 9.86 1.22 2.99
N LEU A 35 8.75 1.61 2.39
CA LEU A 35 8.19 0.99 1.21
C LEU A 35 8.27 1.94 0.02
N THR A 36 8.80 1.47 -1.07
CA THR A 36 8.74 2.18 -2.36
C THR A 36 7.36 2.06 -2.98
N ALA A 37 7.03 2.96 -3.91
CA ALA A 37 5.77 2.90 -4.65
C ALA A 37 5.57 1.55 -5.37
N GLY A 38 6.64 0.97 -5.92
CA GLY A 38 6.59 -0.33 -6.60
C GLY A 38 6.28 -1.49 -5.64
N GLU A 39 6.89 -1.51 -4.47
CA GLU A 39 6.63 -2.52 -3.43
C GLU A 39 5.21 -2.39 -2.89
N THR A 40 4.79 -1.16 -2.59
CA THR A 40 3.42 -0.87 -2.13
C THR A 40 2.39 -1.33 -3.16
N ALA A 41 2.60 -1.05 -4.45
CA ALA A 41 1.72 -1.52 -5.51
C ALA A 41 1.57 -3.05 -5.53
N ASN A 42 2.66 -3.77 -5.30
CA ASN A 42 2.66 -5.24 -5.27
C ASN A 42 1.97 -5.79 -4.01
N LEU A 43 2.23 -5.20 -2.84
CA LEU A 43 1.59 -5.59 -1.58
C LEU A 43 0.08 -5.36 -1.63
N GLU A 44 -0.34 -4.18 -2.07
CA GLU A 44 -1.76 -3.82 -2.21
C GLU A 44 -2.48 -4.67 -3.26
N LYS A 45 -1.79 -5.08 -4.33
CA LYS A 45 -2.36 -6.04 -5.28
C LYS A 45 -2.63 -7.40 -4.64
N LYS A 46 -1.70 -7.89 -3.81
CA LYS A 46 -1.89 -9.14 -3.06
C LYS A 46 -3.07 -9.03 -2.09
N GLU A 47 -3.15 -7.94 -1.34
CA GLU A 47 -4.29 -7.66 -0.46
C GLU A 47 -5.61 -7.60 -1.22
N SER A 48 -5.65 -6.91 -2.37
CA SER A 48 -6.83 -6.85 -3.24
C SER A 48 -7.27 -8.24 -3.72
N ASN A 49 -6.33 -9.12 -4.04
CA ASN A 49 -6.64 -10.49 -4.46
C ASN A 49 -7.20 -11.31 -3.28
N LEU A 50 -6.61 -11.17 -2.09
CA LEU A 50 -7.13 -11.79 -0.86
C LEU A 50 -8.57 -11.35 -0.57
N ASN A 51 -8.85 -10.05 -0.70
CA ASN A 51 -10.19 -9.51 -0.49
C ASN A 51 -11.22 -10.07 -1.48
N LYS A 52 -10.82 -10.24 -2.73
CA LYS A 52 -11.68 -10.85 -3.77
C LYS A 52 -11.94 -12.32 -3.49
N GLU A 53 -10.91 -13.06 -3.10
CA GLU A 53 -11.02 -14.48 -2.76
C GLU A 53 -11.90 -14.68 -1.53
N GLU A 54 -11.71 -13.91 -0.47
CA GLU A 54 -12.59 -13.92 0.71
C GLU A 54 -14.06 -13.65 0.33
N LYS A 55 -14.28 -12.66 -0.53
CA LYS A 55 -15.64 -12.32 -1.00
C LYS A 55 -16.29 -13.48 -1.77
N LEU A 56 -15.53 -14.17 -2.62
CA LEU A 56 -16.02 -15.34 -3.34
C LEU A 56 -16.36 -16.49 -2.38
N MET A 57 -15.44 -16.84 -1.46
CA MET A 57 -15.68 -17.88 -0.45
C MET A 57 -16.94 -17.59 0.36
N ARG A 58 -17.12 -16.36 0.81
CA ARG A 58 -18.34 -15.96 1.52
C ARG A 58 -19.60 -16.06 0.67
N SER A 59 -19.51 -15.76 -0.63
CA SER A 59 -20.68 -15.84 -1.52
C SER A 59 -21.15 -17.29 -1.77
N GLU A 60 -20.23 -18.25 -1.69
CA GLU A 60 -20.51 -19.68 -1.84
C GLU A 60 -21.17 -20.27 -0.57
N ASP A 61 -20.88 -19.70 0.60
CA ASP A 61 -21.31 -20.21 1.91
C ASP A 61 -22.24 -19.26 2.69
N ASN A 62 -23.17 -18.63 1.99
CA ASN A 62 -24.20 -17.76 2.59
C ASN A 62 -23.61 -16.63 3.49
N GLY A 63 -22.53 -16.01 3.06
CA GLY A 63 -21.87 -14.91 3.76
C GLY A 63 -20.88 -15.35 4.84
N LYS A 64 -20.68 -16.66 5.03
CA LYS A 64 -19.76 -17.20 6.05
C LYS A 64 -18.51 -17.76 5.41
N LEU A 65 -17.48 -17.95 6.20
CA LEU A 65 -16.27 -18.68 5.82
C LEU A 65 -16.29 -20.06 6.49
N THR A 66 -15.99 -21.10 5.74
CA THR A 66 -15.77 -22.44 6.29
C THR A 66 -14.46 -22.51 7.06
N GLY A 67 -14.22 -23.61 7.80
CA GLY A 67 -12.93 -23.86 8.44
C GLY A 67 -11.79 -23.98 7.43
N ALA A 68 -12.05 -24.59 6.26
CA ALA A 68 -11.06 -24.70 5.18
C ALA A 68 -10.72 -23.34 4.59
N ASP A 69 -11.72 -22.47 4.32
CA ASP A 69 -11.51 -21.10 3.82
C ASP A 69 -10.64 -20.28 4.78
N ARG A 70 -10.98 -20.33 6.07
CA ARG A 70 -10.17 -19.63 7.10
C ARG A 70 -8.73 -20.11 7.11
N LYS A 71 -8.48 -21.40 6.94
CA LYS A 71 -7.13 -21.95 6.86
C LYS A 71 -6.36 -21.40 5.66
N VAL A 72 -6.97 -21.38 4.49
CA VAL A 72 -6.37 -20.82 3.26
C VAL A 72 -6.07 -19.34 3.42
N LEU A 73 -7.05 -18.54 3.83
CA LEU A 73 -6.89 -17.10 4.03
C LEU A 73 -5.81 -16.78 5.09
N ASN A 74 -5.77 -17.53 6.19
CA ASN A 74 -4.73 -17.36 7.21
C ASN A 74 -3.33 -17.65 6.66
N GLN A 75 -3.15 -18.68 5.83
CA GLN A 75 -1.87 -18.97 5.18
C GLN A 75 -1.44 -17.82 4.26
N GLN A 76 -2.36 -17.31 3.44
CA GLN A 76 -2.09 -16.20 2.53
C GLN A 76 -1.77 -14.90 3.28
N GLN A 77 -2.52 -14.61 4.35
CA GLN A 77 -2.22 -13.46 5.23
C GLN A 77 -0.87 -13.60 5.93
N ASN A 78 -0.46 -14.81 6.30
CA ASN A 78 0.88 -15.05 6.85
C ASN A 78 1.97 -14.74 5.81
N GLN A 79 1.79 -15.19 4.57
CA GLN A 79 2.72 -14.90 3.48
C GLN A 79 2.79 -13.40 3.18
N LEU A 80 1.65 -12.71 3.13
CA LEU A 80 1.59 -11.27 2.93
C LEU A 80 2.27 -10.52 4.10
N SER A 81 2.00 -10.90 5.34
CA SER A 81 2.66 -10.31 6.52
C SER A 81 4.18 -10.45 6.49
N LYS A 82 4.67 -11.62 6.06
CA LYS A 82 6.10 -11.86 5.85
C LYS A 82 6.67 -10.95 4.76
N LYS A 83 5.96 -10.83 3.64
CA LYS A 83 6.38 -9.97 2.53
C LYS A 83 6.40 -8.49 2.94
N ILE A 84 5.40 -8.00 3.67
CA ILE A 84 5.40 -6.63 4.22
C ILE A 84 6.64 -6.40 5.10
N TYR A 85 6.97 -7.37 5.95
CA TYR A 85 8.17 -7.26 6.79
C TYR A 85 9.45 -7.19 5.96
N GLN A 86 9.60 -8.09 4.99
CA GLN A 86 10.77 -8.14 4.11
C GLN A 86 10.96 -6.85 3.34
N ASP A 87 9.90 -6.33 2.69
CA ASP A 87 9.98 -5.12 1.89
C ASP A 87 10.25 -3.87 2.75
N LYS A 88 9.75 -3.83 3.98
CA LYS A 88 10.05 -2.73 4.92
C LYS A 88 11.48 -2.74 5.47
N HIS A 89 12.20 -3.83 5.34
CA HIS A 89 13.54 -4.02 5.94
C HIS A 89 14.62 -4.31 4.89
N ASP A 90 14.32 -4.18 3.63
CA ASP A 90 15.32 -4.27 2.58
C ASP A 90 16.00 -2.91 2.34
N ALA A 91 16.90 -2.85 1.36
CA ALA A 91 17.67 -1.64 1.05
C ALA A 91 16.89 -0.64 0.17
N ALA A 92 15.73 -1.02 -0.36
CA ALA A 92 14.92 -0.15 -1.20
C ALA A 92 14.12 0.83 -0.35
N VAL A 93 14.39 2.12 -0.48
CA VAL A 93 13.73 3.17 0.31
C VAL A 93 13.26 4.30 -0.59
N GLN A 94 12.18 4.95 -0.19
CA GLN A 94 11.67 6.16 -0.78
C GLN A 94 12.26 7.39 -0.06
N ASN A 95 12.68 8.40 -0.82
CA ASN A 95 13.15 9.64 -0.21
C ASN A 95 11.97 10.47 0.32
N THR A 96 11.90 10.62 1.63
CA THR A 96 10.85 11.39 2.32
C THR A 96 11.20 12.87 2.53
N ASN A 97 12.38 13.32 2.09
CA ASN A 97 12.78 14.73 2.17
C ASN A 97 13.50 15.18 0.89
N PRO A 98 12.84 15.08 -0.28
CA PRO A 98 13.43 15.46 -1.55
C PRO A 98 13.61 16.99 -1.65
N LYS A 99 14.65 17.41 -2.38
CA LYS A 99 14.94 18.83 -2.57
C LYS A 99 14.24 19.41 -3.81
N SER A 100 14.05 18.60 -4.85
CA SER A 100 13.43 19.05 -6.09
C SER A 100 11.91 19.19 -5.97
N GLU A 101 11.31 20.08 -6.75
CA GLU A 101 9.86 20.25 -6.84
C GLU A 101 9.15 18.95 -7.24
N VAL A 102 9.64 18.27 -8.27
CA VAL A 102 9.11 16.96 -8.71
C VAL A 102 9.15 15.94 -7.57
N GLY A 103 10.25 15.90 -6.82
CA GLY A 103 10.38 15.02 -5.66
C GLY A 103 9.40 15.35 -4.54
N LYS A 104 9.27 16.63 -4.19
CA LYS A 104 8.31 17.09 -3.15
C LYS A 104 6.87 16.76 -3.51
N ARG A 105 6.51 16.86 -4.78
CA ARG A 105 5.18 16.49 -5.25
C ARG A 105 4.96 14.98 -5.18
N ALA A 106 5.97 14.19 -5.55
CA ALA A 106 5.92 12.72 -5.42
C ALA A 106 5.73 12.31 -3.95
N GLU A 107 6.47 12.92 -3.03
CA GLU A 107 6.32 12.66 -1.58
C GLU A 107 4.93 13.03 -1.06
N ASN A 108 4.42 14.20 -1.42
CA ASN A 108 3.06 14.60 -1.07
C ASN A 108 2.00 13.60 -1.57
N GLN A 109 2.19 13.03 -2.76
CA GLN A 109 1.31 11.99 -3.30
C GLN A 109 1.38 10.71 -2.46
N GLN A 110 2.59 10.28 -2.07
CA GLN A 110 2.79 9.13 -1.19
C GLN A 110 2.12 9.31 0.17
N ASP A 111 2.26 10.47 0.79
CA ASP A 111 1.58 10.79 2.05
C ASP A 111 0.05 10.70 1.93
N ARG A 112 -0.50 11.23 0.86
CA ARG A 112 -1.95 11.17 0.60
C ARG A 112 -2.45 9.76 0.33
N ILE A 113 -1.67 8.93 -0.36
CA ILE A 113 -1.98 7.51 -0.56
C ILE A 113 -1.90 6.76 0.77
N ALA A 114 -0.84 6.98 1.55
CA ALA A 114 -0.69 6.38 2.89
C ALA A 114 -1.88 6.70 3.80
N GLN A 115 -2.30 7.95 3.84
CA GLN A 115 -3.50 8.37 4.58
C GLN A 115 -4.77 7.67 4.06
N GLY A 116 -4.90 7.54 2.74
CA GLY A 116 -6.02 6.85 2.11
C GLY A 116 -6.08 5.36 2.44
N ILE A 117 -4.94 4.68 2.48
CA ILE A 117 -4.81 3.29 2.90
C ILE A 117 -5.19 3.16 4.38
N LYS A 118 -4.58 3.96 5.24
CA LYS A 118 -4.78 3.92 6.70
C LYS A 118 -6.23 4.20 7.11
N SER A 119 -6.87 5.14 6.46
CA SER A 119 -8.27 5.53 6.74
C SER A 119 -9.30 4.62 6.08
N GLY A 120 -8.90 3.67 5.22
CA GLY A 120 -9.80 2.85 4.41
C GLY A 120 -10.51 3.62 3.29
N GLN A 121 -10.13 4.88 3.03
CA GLN A 121 -10.68 5.66 1.91
C GLN A 121 -10.21 5.16 0.54
N LEU A 122 -9.06 4.50 0.48
CA LEU A 122 -8.58 3.78 -0.69
C LEU A 122 -8.75 2.29 -0.47
N THR A 123 -9.39 1.61 -1.41
CA THR A 123 -9.34 0.15 -1.44
C THR A 123 -7.95 -0.31 -1.85
N ALA A 124 -7.57 -1.54 -1.49
CA ALA A 124 -6.27 -2.10 -1.86
C ALA A 124 -6.04 -2.07 -3.38
N GLY A 125 -7.07 -2.35 -4.19
CA GLY A 125 -6.99 -2.26 -5.64
C GLY A 125 -6.75 -0.85 -6.16
N GLU A 126 -7.36 0.15 -5.55
CA GLU A 126 -7.16 1.56 -5.89
C GLU A 126 -5.76 2.04 -5.49
N ALA A 127 -5.30 1.70 -4.29
CA ALA A 127 -3.96 2.00 -3.82
C ALA A 127 -2.89 1.37 -4.73
N SER A 128 -3.05 0.08 -5.08
CA SER A 128 -2.15 -0.60 -6.02
C SER A 128 -2.06 0.11 -7.37
N ASN A 129 -3.19 0.56 -7.93
CA ASN A 129 -3.22 1.26 -9.21
C ASN A 129 -2.53 2.63 -9.15
N LEU A 130 -2.73 3.39 -8.09
CA LEU A 130 -2.09 4.70 -7.89
C LEU A 130 -0.58 4.54 -7.72
N GLU A 131 -0.15 3.61 -6.87
CA GLU A 131 1.26 3.34 -6.61
C GLU A 131 2.01 2.83 -7.84
N ARG A 132 1.36 2.05 -8.69
CA ARG A 132 1.96 1.63 -9.97
C ARG A 132 2.24 2.82 -10.89
N LYS A 133 1.37 3.81 -10.90
CA LYS A 133 1.57 5.05 -11.67
C LYS A 133 2.71 5.88 -11.09
N ASP A 134 2.76 6.03 -9.77
CA ASP A 134 3.86 6.72 -9.10
C ASP A 134 5.19 6.01 -9.33
N ALA A 135 5.23 4.70 -9.25
CA ALA A 135 6.43 3.91 -9.56
C ALA A 135 6.91 4.12 -11.01
N ALA A 136 5.98 4.22 -11.96
CA ALA A 136 6.32 4.48 -13.37
C ALA A 136 6.89 5.89 -13.55
N ILE A 137 6.29 6.90 -12.93
CA ILE A 137 6.79 8.29 -12.97
C ILE A 137 8.17 8.37 -12.31
N ASN A 138 8.36 7.76 -11.15
CA ASN A 138 9.64 7.74 -10.45
C ASN A 138 10.75 7.08 -11.29
N ARG A 139 10.42 6.04 -12.03
CA ARG A 139 11.36 5.37 -12.95
C ARG A 139 11.72 6.28 -14.13
N GLU A 140 10.73 6.93 -14.74
CA GLU A 140 10.94 7.91 -15.81
C GLU A 140 11.87 9.02 -15.33
N VAL A 141 11.58 9.65 -14.21
CA VAL A 141 12.41 10.71 -13.62
C VAL A 141 13.86 10.25 -13.38
N ARG A 142 14.06 9.03 -12.87
CA ARG A 142 15.44 8.48 -12.70
C ARG A 142 16.17 8.31 -14.02
N ASN A 143 15.49 7.76 -15.02
CA ASN A 143 16.08 7.52 -16.34
C ASN A 143 16.43 8.84 -17.03
N ASP A 144 15.54 9.81 -17.02
CA ASP A 144 15.75 11.13 -17.61
C ASP A 144 16.91 11.87 -16.94
N ARG A 145 16.98 11.83 -15.60
CA ARG A 145 18.09 12.40 -14.86
C ARG A 145 19.41 11.70 -15.16
N ALA A 146 19.41 10.38 -15.27
CA ALA A 146 20.61 9.62 -15.62
C ALA A 146 21.12 9.98 -17.02
N ALA A 147 20.22 10.21 -17.96
CA ALA A 147 20.55 10.63 -19.33
C ALA A 147 21.06 12.08 -19.41
N ASN A 148 20.68 12.95 -18.47
CA ASN A 148 20.91 14.40 -18.52
C ASN A 148 21.79 14.92 -17.35
N GLY A 149 22.74 14.14 -16.87
CA GLY A 149 23.69 14.57 -15.83
C GLY A 149 23.01 14.90 -14.49
N GLY A 150 21.96 14.21 -14.12
CA GLY A 150 21.24 14.35 -12.83
C GLY A 150 20.10 15.38 -12.85
N LYS A 151 19.80 15.99 -14.00
CA LYS A 151 18.76 17.02 -14.12
C LYS A 151 17.68 16.61 -15.13
N LEU A 152 16.49 17.16 -14.97
CA LEU A 152 15.43 17.09 -15.98
C LEU A 152 15.52 18.29 -16.92
N THR A 153 15.34 18.08 -18.20
CA THR A 153 15.12 19.15 -19.18
C THR A 153 13.78 19.86 -18.88
N GLN A 154 13.58 21.04 -19.45
CA GLN A 154 12.31 21.76 -19.31
C GLN A 154 11.12 20.95 -19.84
N GLN A 155 11.31 20.26 -20.97
CA GLN A 155 10.27 19.43 -21.59
C GLN A 155 9.92 18.22 -20.73
N GLU A 156 10.92 17.48 -20.22
CA GLU A 156 10.73 16.35 -19.32
C GLU A 156 10.03 16.77 -18.02
N ARG A 157 10.44 17.90 -17.43
CA ARG A 157 9.79 18.45 -16.24
C ARG A 157 8.32 18.77 -16.50
N ALA A 158 8.02 19.39 -17.63
CA ALA A 158 6.63 19.68 -18.01
C ALA A 158 5.79 18.40 -18.19
N GLN A 159 6.39 17.34 -18.76
CA GLN A 159 5.74 16.04 -18.91
C GLN A 159 5.47 15.38 -17.55
N VAL A 160 6.48 15.30 -16.69
CA VAL A 160 6.35 14.75 -15.33
C VAL A 160 5.29 15.51 -14.53
N ASN A 161 5.29 16.85 -14.60
CA ASN A 161 4.27 17.67 -13.92
C ASN A 161 2.85 17.34 -14.38
N ARG A 162 2.63 17.13 -15.67
CA ARG A 162 1.31 16.71 -16.19
C ARG A 162 0.90 15.33 -15.67
N GLN A 163 1.84 14.39 -15.61
CA GLN A 163 1.58 13.05 -15.08
C GLN A 163 1.24 13.11 -13.59
N GLN A 164 2.02 13.84 -12.79
CA GLN A 164 1.77 14.04 -11.36
C GLN A 164 0.44 14.74 -11.09
N ASN A 165 0.05 15.72 -11.93
CA ASN A 165 -1.28 16.36 -11.83
C ASN A 165 -2.41 15.34 -12.01
N ARG A 166 -2.29 14.45 -13.00
CA ARG A 166 -3.28 13.39 -13.24
C ARG A 166 -3.37 12.43 -12.05
N VAL A 167 -2.24 12.00 -11.50
CA VAL A 167 -2.23 11.11 -10.32
C VAL A 167 -2.85 11.82 -9.11
N SER A 168 -2.50 13.08 -8.86
CA SER A 168 -3.08 13.87 -7.77
C SER A 168 -4.61 13.96 -7.85
N ASN A 169 -5.15 14.18 -9.06
CA ASN A 169 -6.60 14.20 -9.29
C ASN A 169 -7.22 12.82 -9.05
N GLN A 170 -6.54 11.75 -9.46
CA GLN A 170 -7.01 10.38 -9.24
C GLN A 170 -6.99 9.99 -7.76
N ILE A 171 -5.96 10.40 -7.00
CA ILE A 171 -5.91 10.21 -5.54
C ILE A 171 -7.13 10.88 -4.89
N TYR A 172 -7.40 12.13 -5.23
CA TYR A 172 -8.56 12.85 -4.72
C TYR A 172 -9.88 12.12 -5.05
N ASN A 173 -10.10 11.81 -6.31
CA ASN A 173 -11.34 11.18 -6.77
C ASN A 173 -11.57 9.82 -6.12
N LYS A 174 -10.52 9.01 -6.00
CA LYS A 174 -10.63 7.68 -5.38
C LYS A 174 -10.85 7.74 -3.87
N LYS A 175 -10.26 8.70 -3.18
CA LYS A 175 -10.54 8.92 -1.75
C LYS A 175 -11.97 9.39 -1.48
N HIS A 176 -12.68 9.92 -2.49
CA HIS A 176 -14.02 10.52 -2.36
C HIS A 176 -15.12 9.77 -3.15
N ASN A 177 -14.84 8.58 -3.67
CA ASN A 177 -15.79 7.83 -4.52
C ASN A 177 -16.77 6.93 -3.75
N GLY A 178 -16.77 6.96 -2.44
CA GLY A 178 -17.65 6.13 -1.60
C GLY A 178 -17.22 4.66 -1.42
N ARG A 179 -16.22 4.18 -2.16
CA ARG A 179 -15.64 2.84 -1.93
C ARG A 179 -14.79 2.86 -0.66
N ARG A 180 -14.79 1.74 0.04
CA ARG A 180 -14.02 1.55 1.27
C ARG A 180 -13.33 0.20 1.30
N GLN A 181 -12.22 0.14 2.04
CA GLN A 181 -11.49 -1.08 2.33
C GLN A 181 -12.28 -1.95 3.33
#